data_233a594918332a5c98d051c3ef40dde7
#
_entry.id   233a594918332a5c98d051c3ef40dde7
#
_cell.length_a   1.000
_cell.length_b   1.000
_cell.length_c   1.000
_cell.angle_alpha   90.00
_cell.angle_beta   90.00
_cell.angle_gamma   90.00
#
_symmetry.space_group_name_H-M   'P 1'
#
loop_
_entity.id
_entity.type
_entity.pdbx_description
1 polymer ?
#
loop_
_entity_poly.entity_id
_entity_poly.type
_entity_poly.pdbx_seq_one_letter_code
_entity_poly.pdbx_strand_id
1 'polypeptide(L)'
;MSRRKYLDTKQPKVKSIMGDFILIGIICLFAFILIVTQITINQPLSSLPSQSSVDDVKKMHDFLSIGNLAYFSMRTMFRMIVGMMWSILFSVICGVLAVKFKTARRIILPMVNFLESVPLLGFMTFTTAFLLGLYPGNVMGAEALAIFAVFTGQAWNIMLSLYQIMEVVPKDLKEVTSQFRYSAWEKFWRLEFVYSIPGVLWNLVISQSAAWFAIVASEQVTVAIPKSETLILPGIGSYIQVALDRADFKACGFAVIALIINVVILNFLVFQPLVKATYYYRYDE
;
A
#
# COMPACT_ATOMS: atom_id res chain seq x y z
N MET A 1 -0.42 -27.56 -53.45
CA MET A 1 -0.41 -28.43 -52.27
C MET A 1 0.82 -28.17 -51.43
N SER A 2 1.02 -26.97 -50.86
CA SER A 2 2.19 -26.63 -50.01
C SER A 2 2.08 -25.28 -49.33
N ARG A 3 0.96 -24.91 -48.73
CA ARG A 3 0.81 -23.68 -47.90
C ARG A 3 0.21 -23.90 -46.51
N ARG A 4 0.01 -25.18 -46.09
CA ARG A 4 -0.56 -25.49 -44.77
C ARG A 4 0.45 -25.93 -43.69
N LYS A 5 1.73 -26.01 -43.99
CA LYS A 5 2.74 -26.51 -43.06
C LYS A 5 3.52 -25.43 -42.27
N TYR A 6 3.24 -24.15 -42.49
CA TYR A 6 4.00 -23.08 -41.80
C TYR A 6 3.25 -22.42 -40.63
N LEU A 7 2.03 -22.89 -40.28
CA LEU A 7 1.24 -22.31 -39.20
C LEU A 7 1.24 -23.15 -37.90
N ASP A 8 2.03 -24.21 -37.85
CA ASP A 8 2.13 -25.08 -36.66
C ASP A 8 3.44 -24.87 -35.89
N THR A 9 3.97 -23.66 -35.96
CA THR A 9 5.00 -23.24 -35.02
C THR A 9 4.34 -23.01 -33.66
N LYS A 10 4.55 -23.95 -32.74
CA LYS A 10 4.30 -23.87 -31.32
C LYS A 10 4.45 -22.42 -30.86
N GLN A 11 3.32 -21.74 -30.71
CA GLN A 11 3.32 -20.48 -29.98
C GLN A 11 3.87 -20.75 -28.57
N PRO A 12 4.90 -20.04 -28.13
CA PRO A 12 5.50 -20.33 -26.85
C PRO A 12 4.43 -20.17 -25.77
N LYS A 13 4.31 -21.17 -24.89
CA LYS A 13 3.45 -21.19 -23.69
C LYS A 13 3.72 -20.03 -22.71
N VAL A 14 4.59 -19.11 -23.04
CA VAL A 14 5.02 -17.97 -22.22
C VAL A 14 3.84 -17.09 -21.79
N LYS A 15 2.77 -17.00 -22.60
CA LYS A 15 1.61 -16.13 -22.27
C LYS A 15 0.63 -16.70 -21.26
N SER A 16 0.54 -18.02 -21.13
CA SER A 16 -0.22 -18.66 -20.05
C SER A 16 0.51 -18.54 -18.71
N ILE A 17 1.82 -18.75 -18.74
CA ILE A 17 2.69 -18.72 -17.57
C ILE A 17 2.66 -17.37 -16.85
N MET A 18 2.59 -16.26 -17.58
CA MET A 18 2.61 -14.91 -16.97
C MET A 18 1.30 -14.54 -16.27
N GLY A 19 0.16 -14.98 -16.82
CA GLY A 19 -1.15 -14.84 -16.14
C GLY A 19 -1.21 -15.65 -14.85
N ASP A 20 -0.65 -16.87 -14.89
CA ASP A 20 -0.56 -17.75 -13.74
C ASP A 20 0.40 -17.21 -12.67
N PHE A 21 1.53 -16.62 -13.06
CA PHE A 21 2.45 -15.97 -12.14
C PHE A 21 1.85 -14.72 -11.47
N ILE A 22 1.08 -13.93 -12.20
CA ILE A 22 0.38 -12.77 -11.62
C ILE A 22 -0.71 -13.24 -10.64
N LEU A 23 -1.48 -14.27 -10.99
CA LEU A 23 -2.49 -14.84 -10.11
C LEU A 23 -1.88 -15.45 -8.86
N ILE A 24 -0.80 -16.23 -9.00
CA ILE A 24 -0.04 -16.80 -7.89
C ILE A 24 0.56 -15.66 -7.04
N GLY A 25 1.11 -14.63 -7.67
CA GLY A 25 1.60 -13.43 -6.97
C GLY A 25 0.53 -12.76 -6.12
N ILE A 26 -0.68 -12.56 -6.66
CA ILE A 26 -1.82 -11.99 -5.92
C ILE A 26 -2.26 -12.90 -4.77
N ILE A 27 -2.30 -14.22 -4.97
CA ILE A 27 -2.67 -15.20 -3.93
C ILE A 27 -1.60 -15.25 -2.83
N CYS A 28 -0.31 -15.31 -3.19
CA CYS A 28 0.79 -15.26 -2.24
C CYS A 28 0.81 -13.94 -1.47
N LEU A 29 0.52 -12.85 -2.15
CA LEU A 29 0.36 -11.53 -1.59
C LEU A 29 -0.75 -11.49 -0.54
N PHE A 30 -1.93 -12.01 -0.87
CA PHE A 30 -3.08 -12.09 0.04
C PHE A 30 -2.79 -12.99 1.24
N ALA A 31 -2.18 -14.15 1.03
CA ALA A 31 -1.75 -15.04 2.11
C ALA A 31 -0.70 -14.39 3.01
N PHE A 32 0.27 -13.67 2.42
CA PHE A 32 1.27 -12.91 3.17
C PHE A 32 0.63 -11.80 4.02
N ILE A 33 -0.35 -11.06 3.46
CA ILE A 33 -1.13 -10.05 4.20
C ILE A 33 -1.80 -10.68 5.41
N LEU A 34 -2.49 -11.82 5.23
CA LEU A 34 -3.18 -12.50 6.33
C LEU A 34 -2.19 -12.96 7.41
N ILE A 35 -1.05 -13.52 7.02
CA ILE A 35 0.00 -13.97 7.96
C ILE A 35 0.59 -12.79 8.73
N VAL A 36 0.95 -11.71 8.04
CA VAL A 36 1.51 -10.50 8.68
C VAL A 36 0.49 -9.86 9.60
N THR A 37 -0.78 -9.78 9.20
CA THR A 37 -1.86 -9.26 10.05
C THR A 37 -2.02 -10.10 11.31
N GLN A 38 -1.97 -11.43 11.21
CA GLN A 38 -2.04 -12.33 12.37
C GLN A 38 -0.83 -12.19 13.30
N ILE A 39 0.38 -12.08 12.76
CA ILE A 39 1.61 -11.88 13.56
C ILE A 39 1.56 -10.52 14.27
N THR A 40 1.05 -9.48 13.59
CA THR A 40 0.95 -8.13 14.13
C THR A 40 -0.05 -8.03 15.26
N ILE A 41 -1.21 -8.71 15.14
CA ILE A 41 -2.28 -8.71 16.15
C ILE A 41 -1.84 -9.42 17.45
N ASN A 42 -1.02 -10.46 17.34
CA ASN A 42 -0.60 -11.27 18.49
C ASN A 42 0.58 -10.69 19.30
N GLN A 43 1.07 -9.48 18.95
CA GLN A 43 2.15 -8.86 19.71
C GLN A 43 1.64 -8.15 20.96
N PRO A 44 2.31 -8.33 22.13
CA PRO A 44 1.95 -7.59 23.33
C PRO A 44 2.15 -6.09 23.12
N LEU A 45 1.15 -5.34 23.56
CA LEU A 45 1.18 -3.89 23.53
C LEU A 45 2.16 -3.35 24.57
N SER A 46 3.09 -2.48 24.15
CA SER A 46 3.90 -1.73 25.10
C SER A 46 3.10 -0.53 25.61
N SER A 47 2.70 -0.57 26.90
CA SER A 47 2.16 0.61 27.57
C SER A 47 3.29 1.60 27.86
N LEU A 48 3.08 2.91 27.57
CA LEU A 48 4.00 3.94 28.08
C LEU A 48 3.80 4.08 29.58
N PRO A 49 4.91 4.14 30.34
CA PRO A 49 4.85 4.47 31.74
C PRO A 49 4.39 5.90 31.97
N SER A 50 3.53 6.11 32.95
CA SER A 50 3.18 7.48 33.40
C SER A 50 4.44 8.16 34.01
N GLN A 51 4.61 9.46 33.77
CA GLN A 51 5.85 10.22 34.07
C GLN A 51 6.24 10.34 35.57
N SER A 52 5.74 9.49 36.47
CA SER A 52 5.81 9.74 37.92
C SER A 52 6.85 8.92 38.69
N SER A 53 7.56 7.97 38.07
CA SER A 53 8.53 7.15 38.78
C SER A 53 9.91 7.06 38.06
N VAL A 54 10.97 6.78 38.82
CA VAL A 54 12.34 6.56 38.29
C VAL A 54 12.37 5.38 37.30
N ASP A 55 11.55 4.36 37.54
CA ASP A 55 11.39 3.19 36.66
C ASP A 55 10.75 3.58 35.31
N ASP A 56 9.88 4.57 35.30
CA ASP A 56 9.25 5.06 34.10
C ASP A 56 10.24 5.84 33.20
N VAL A 57 11.14 6.59 33.80
CA VAL A 57 12.23 7.28 33.08
C VAL A 57 13.16 6.27 32.41
N LYS A 58 13.49 5.17 33.10
CA LYS A 58 14.35 4.11 32.56
C LYS A 58 13.69 3.35 31.41
N LYS A 59 12.43 2.97 31.56
CA LYS A 59 11.65 2.32 30.49
C LYS A 59 11.54 3.19 29.25
N MET A 60 11.41 4.50 29.44
CA MET A 60 11.31 5.45 28.36
C MET A 60 12.67 5.72 27.66
N HIS A 61 13.76 5.69 28.42
CA HIS A 61 15.10 5.72 27.81
C HIS A 61 15.36 4.47 26.99
N ASP A 62 14.90 3.31 27.48
CA ASP A 62 14.94 2.06 26.71
C ASP A 62 14.09 2.13 25.46
N PHE A 63 12.91 2.79 25.51
CA PHE A 63 12.06 3.02 24.34
C PHE A 63 12.78 3.82 23.24
N LEU A 64 13.54 4.85 23.59
CA LEU A 64 14.30 5.67 22.66
C LEU A 64 15.67 5.05 22.30
N SER A 65 15.93 3.80 22.63
CA SER A 65 17.17 3.12 22.25
C SER A 65 17.24 2.87 20.73
N ILE A 66 18.46 2.83 20.19
CA ILE A 66 18.70 2.53 18.76
C ILE A 66 18.19 1.13 18.38
N GLY A 67 18.27 0.16 19.29
CA GLY A 67 17.74 -1.18 19.06
C GLY A 67 16.23 -1.20 18.83
N ASN A 68 15.50 -0.44 19.65
CA ASN A 68 14.06 -0.28 19.48
C ASN A 68 13.72 0.53 18.22
N LEU A 69 14.52 1.51 17.86
CA LEU A 69 14.32 2.26 16.62
C LEU A 69 14.39 1.35 15.38
N ALA A 70 15.35 0.42 15.34
CA ALA A 70 15.42 -0.57 14.26
C ALA A 70 14.17 -1.46 14.21
N TYR A 71 13.67 -1.94 15.35
CA TYR A 71 12.44 -2.72 15.45
C TYR A 71 11.22 -1.90 14.99
N PHE A 72 11.06 -0.66 15.45
CA PHE A 72 9.97 0.23 15.06
C PHE A 72 10.01 0.57 13.58
N SER A 73 11.22 0.76 13.04
CA SER A 73 11.46 0.96 11.62
C SER A 73 10.92 -0.20 10.77
N MET A 74 11.23 -1.43 11.17
CA MET A 74 10.69 -2.61 10.49
C MET A 74 9.16 -2.69 10.59
N ARG A 75 8.58 -2.39 11.76
CA ARG A 75 7.12 -2.40 11.96
C ARG A 75 6.41 -1.40 11.05
N THR A 76 6.90 -0.15 10.97
CA THR A 76 6.39 0.88 10.07
C THR A 76 6.48 0.43 8.60
N MET A 77 7.63 -0.16 8.21
CA MET A 77 7.83 -0.67 6.86
C MET A 77 6.85 -1.80 6.51
N PHE A 78 6.60 -2.73 7.42
CA PHE A 78 5.61 -3.79 7.21
C PHE A 78 4.19 -3.24 7.03
N ARG A 79 3.75 -2.30 7.87
CA ARG A 79 2.44 -1.65 7.73
C ARG A 79 2.32 -0.92 6.40
N MET A 80 3.39 -0.23 5.99
CA MET A 80 3.46 0.44 4.69
C MET A 80 3.21 -0.53 3.55
N ILE A 81 3.90 -1.68 3.54
CA ILE A 81 3.72 -2.72 2.52
C ILE A 81 2.29 -3.26 2.54
N VAL A 82 1.75 -3.61 3.70
CA VAL A 82 0.39 -4.15 3.82
C VAL A 82 -0.66 -3.14 3.34
N GLY A 83 -0.57 -1.88 3.75
CA GLY A 83 -1.49 -0.82 3.31
C GLY A 83 -1.42 -0.59 1.80
N MET A 84 -0.20 -0.59 1.22
CA MET A 84 0.02 -0.48 -0.21
C MET A 84 -0.64 -1.64 -0.98
N MET A 85 -0.54 -2.85 -0.48
CA MET A 85 -1.14 -4.04 -1.09
C MET A 85 -2.68 -3.97 -1.09
N TRP A 86 -3.27 -3.53 0.01
CA TRP A 86 -4.71 -3.26 0.07
C TRP A 86 -5.13 -2.17 -0.92
N SER A 87 -4.31 -1.12 -1.07
CA SER A 87 -4.54 -0.05 -2.05
C SER A 87 -4.56 -0.58 -3.48
N ILE A 88 -3.59 -1.42 -3.85
CA ILE A 88 -3.53 -2.04 -5.18
C ILE A 88 -4.73 -2.94 -5.42
N LEU A 89 -5.06 -3.81 -4.46
CA LEU A 89 -6.19 -4.74 -4.56
C LEU A 89 -7.52 -3.99 -4.77
N PHE A 90 -7.77 -2.99 -3.94
CA PHE A 90 -8.95 -2.13 -4.07
C PHE A 90 -8.98 -1.43 -5.44
N SER A 91 -7.86 -0.85 -5.85
CA SER A 91 -7.74 -0.10 -7.10
C SER A 91 -8.00 -0.98 -8.32
N VAL A 92 -7.49 -2.21 -8.32
CA VAL A 92 -7.75 -3.16 -9.41
C VAL A 92 -9.24 -3.53 -9.46
N ILE A 93 -9.85 -3.86 -8.32
CA ILE A 93 -11.27 -4.23 -8.27
C ILE A 93 -12.15 -3.06 -8.73
N CYS A 94 -12.00 -1.88 -8.11
CA CYS A 94 -12.82 -0.72 -8.41
C CYS A 94 -12.55 -0.15 -9.81
N GLY A 95 -11.29 -0.13 -10.26
CA GLY A 95 -10.91 0.33 -11.59
C GLY A 95 -11.51 -0.53 -12.69
N VAL A 96 -11.41 -1.86 -12.56
CA VAL A 96 -12.03 -2.81 -13.50
C VAL A 96 -13.55 -2.66 -13.53
N LEU A 97 -14.19 -2.56 -12.37
CA LEU A 97 -15.64 -2.36 -12.30
C LEU A 97 -16.05 -1.05 -12.99
N ALA A 98 -15.30 0.03 -12.78
CA ALA A 98 -15.58 1.33 -13.42
C ALA A 98 -15.40 1.29 -14.94
N VAL A 99 -14.42 0.53 -15.46
CA VAL A 99 -14.21 0.37 -16.92
C VAL A 99 -15.29 -0.53 -17.54
N LYS A 100 -15.62 -1.64 -16.91
CA LYS A 100 -16.53 -2.66 -17.49
C LYS A 100 -18.01 -2.29 -17.35
N PHE A 101 -18.43 -1.62 -16.28
CA PHE A 101 -19.82 -1.37 -15.96
C PHE A 101 -20.13 0.13 -15.90
N LYS A 102 -20.99 0.62 -16.82
CA LYS A 102 -21.41 2.04 -16.85
C LYS A 102 -22.07 2.51 -15.54
N THR A 103 -22.82 1.64 -14.88
CA THR A 103 -23.47 1.96 -13.60
C THR A 103 -22.43 2.10 -12.49
N ALA A 104 -21.48 1.18 -12.40
CA ALA A 104 -20.38 1.26 -11.44
C ALA A 104 -19.54 2.53 -11.65
N ARG A 105 -19.23 2.88 -12.90
CA ARG A 105 -18.53 4.11 -13.27
C ARG A 105 -19.20 5.37 -12.69
N ARG A 106 -20.53 5.46 -12.87
CA ARG A 106 -21.31 6.64 -12.40
C ARG A 106 -21.27 6.83 -10.88
N ILE A 107 -21.02 5.77 -10.13
CA ILE A 107 -20.97 5.79 -8.67
C ILE A 107 -19.52 5.91 -8.19
N ILE A 108 -18.64 5.05 -8.70
CA ILE A 108 -17.26 4.93 -8.22
C ILE A 108 -16.45 6.20 -8.50
N LEU A 109 -16.50 6.74 -9.74
CA LEU A 109 -15.66 7.88 -10.07
C LEU A 109 -15.98 9.15 -9.25
N PRO A 110 -17.25 9.59 -9.11
CA PRO A 110 -17.55 10.73 -8.26
C PRO A 110 -17.21 10.50 -6.78
N MET A 111 -17.42 9.27 -6.29
CA MET A 111 -17.09 8.90 -4.91
C MET A 111 -15.58 8.94 -4.66
N VAL A 112 -14.77 8.39 -5.56
CA VAL A 112 -13.32 8.40 -5.45
C VAL A 112 -12.77 9.82 -5.57
N ASN A 113 -13.24 10.61 -6.53
CA ASN A 113 -12.85 12.03 -6.67
C ASN A 113 -13.19 12.86 -5.42
N PHE A 114 -14.34 12.59 -4.79
CA PHE A 114 -14.72 13.23 -3.53
C PHE A 114 -13.77 12.82 -2.41
N LEU A 115 -13.51 11.52 -2.24
CA LEU A 115 -12.64 10.99 -1.18
C LEU A 115 -11.19 11.45 -1.34
N GLU A 116 -10.69 11.55 -2.57
CA GLU A 116 -9.36 12.09 -2.87
C GLU A 116 -9.24 13.58 -2.48
N SER A 117 -10.35 14.34 -2.62
CA SER A 117 -10.37 15.77 -2.30
C SER A 117 -10.41 16.04 -0.79
N VAL A 118 -10.75 15.05 0.05
CA VAL A 118 -10.80 15.21 1.50
C VAL A 118 -9.39 15.23 2.08
N PRO A 119 -9.01 16.26 2.86
CA PRO A 119 -7.70 16.28 3.50
C PRO A 119 -7.50 15.08 4.43
N LEU A 120 -6.42 14.32 4.19
CA LEU A 120 -6.11 13.09 4.93
C LEU A 120 -6.14 13.30 6.45
N LEU A 121 -5.56 14.39 6.97
CA LEU A 121 -5.53 14.68 8.41
C LEU A 121 -6.91 14.89 9.02
N GLY A 122 -7.82 15.56 8.31
CA GLY A 122 -9.20 15.73 8.77
C GLY A 122 -9.95 14.41 8.84
N PHE A 123 -9.77 13.57 7.85
CA PHE A 123 -10.35 12.24 7.81
C PHE A 123 -9.75 11.29 8.87
N MET A 124 -8.45 11.41 9.15
CA MET A 124 -7.74 10.62 10.16
C MET A 124 -8.35 10.80 11.56
N THR A 125 -8.73 12.01 11.95
CA THR A 125 -9.33 12.27 13.27
C THR A 125 -10.62 11.47 13.46
N PHE A 126 -11.51 11.49 12.47
CA PHE A 126 -12.74 10.70 12.51
C PHE A 126 -12.47 9.20 12.50
N THR A 127 -11.58 8.74 11.62
CA THR A 127 -11.23 7.32 11.49
C THR A 127 -10.57 6.79 12.77
N THR A 128 -9.75 7.61 13.43
CA THR A 128 -9.15 7.27 14.72
C THR A 128 -10.21 7.03 15.77
N ALA A 129 -11.14 7.98 15.94
CA ALA A 129 -12.22 7.84 16.91
C ALA A 129 -13.08 6.60 16.61
N PHE A 130 -13.35 6.33 15.33
CA PHE A 130 -14.16 5.19 14.90
C PHE A 130 -13.45 3.85 15.14
N LEU A 131 -12.22 3.68 14.64
CA LEU A 131 -11.49 2.41 14.73
C LEU A 131 -11.05 2.06 16.15
N LEU A 132 -10.61 3.06 16.93
CA LEU A 132 -10.28 2.82 18.34
C LEU A 132 -11.54 2.60 19.18
N GLY A 133 -12.68 3.21 18.81
CA GLY A 133 -13.97 2.96 19.44
C GLY A 133 -14.52 1.55 19.15
N LEU A 134 -14.24 0.98 17.99
CA LEU A 134 -14.61 -0.41 17.67
C LEU A 134 -13.78 -1.45 18.43
N TYR A 135 -12.53 -1.14 18.74
CA TYR A 135 -11.60 -2.04 19.41
C TYR A 135 -10.98 -1.37 20.66
N PRO A 136 -11.80 -1.05 21.69
CA PRO A 136 -11.32 -0.33 22.86
C PRO A 136 -10.27 -1.15 23.61
N GLY A 137 -9.12 -0.52 23.91
CA GLY A 137 -8.02 -1.17 24.64
C GLY A 137 -7.23 -2.22 23.84
N ASN A 138 -7.47 -2.36 22.53
CA ASN A 138 -6.81 -3.37 21.70
C ASN A 138 -5.90 -2.72 20.65
N VAL A 139 -4.71 -3.32 20.47
CA VAL A 139 -3.73 -2.96 19.41
C VAL A 139 -4.35 -2.98 18.01
N MET A 140 -5.35 -3.84 17.81
CA MET A 140 -5.99 -4.03 16.51
C MET A 140 -6.60 -2.74 15.95
N GLY A 141 -7.16 -1.90 16.80
CA GLY A 141 -7.69 -0.59 16.37
C GLY A 141 -6.61 0.34 15.84
N ALA A 142 -5.47 0.41 16.53
CA ALA A 142 -4.33 1.23 16.12
C ALA A 142 -3.62 0.69 14.87
N GLU A 143 -3.45 -0.63 14.76
CA GLU A 143 -2.90 -1.27 13.55
C GLU A 143 -3.81 -1.05 12.34
N ALA A 144 -5.13 -1.25 12.52
CA ALA A 144 -6.11 -1.00 11.47
C ALA A 144 -6.10 0.47 11.02
N LEU A 145 -5.95 1.42 11.97
CA LEU A 145 -5.81 2.84 11.67
C LEU A 145 -4.59 3.12 10.78
N ALA A 146 -3.44 2.58 11.15
CA ALA A 146 -2.19 2.81 10.40
C ALA A 146 -2.25 2.22 8.98
N ILE A 147 -2.75 1.00 8.83
CA ILE A 147 -2.94 0.35 7.53
C ILE A 147 -3.97 1.12 6.69
N PHE A 148 -5.07 1.55 7.30
CA PHE A 148 -6.10 2.33 6.61
C PHE A 148 -5.61 3.72 6.18
N ALA A 149 -4.74 4.35 6.96
CA ALA A 149 -4.12 5.62 6.59
C ALA A 149 -3.26 5.49 5.33
N VAL A 150 -2.42 4.45 5.24
CA VAL A 150 -1.63 4.15 4.04
C VAL A 150 -2.55 3.85 2.85
N PHE A 151 -3.57 3.02 3.08
CA PHE A 151 -4.57 2.67 2.08
C PHE A 151 -5.21 3.92 1.47
N THR A 152 -5.74 4.83 2.28
CA THR A 152 -6.39 6.05 1.82
C THR A 152 -5.42 7.01 1.13
N GLY A 153 -4.15 7.03 1.54
CA GLY A 153 -3.10 7.84 0.91
C GLY A 153 -2.75 7.43 -0.52
N GLN A 154 -3.09 6.23 -0.94
CA GLN A 154 -2.69 5.69 -2.26
C GLN A 154 -3.85 5.19 -3.12
N ALA A 155 -4.89 4.60 -2.52
CA ALA A 155 -5.91 3.84 -3.23
C ALA A 155 -6.62 4.65 -4.32
N TRP A 156 -6.94 5.90 -4.02
CA TRP A 156 -7.66 6.78 -4.94
C TRP A 156 -6.84 7.08 -6.19
N ASN A 157 -5.59 7.49 -6.00
CA ASN A 157 -4.66 7.81 -7.08
C ASN A 157 -4.39 6.62 -7.99
N ILE A 158 -4.13 5.45 -7.40
CA ILE A 158 -3.85 4.22 -8.16
C ILE A 158 -5.09 3.80 -8.94
N MET A 159 -6.28 3.87 -8.32
CA MET A 159 -7.54 3.50 -8.96
C MET A 159 -7.87 4.40 -10.16
N LEU A 160 -7.74 5.74 -10.00
CA LEU A 160 -7.99 6.68 -11.07
C LEU A 160 -7.00 6.51 -12.21
N SER A 161 -5.73 6.32 -11.90
CA SER A 161 -4.69 6.04 -12.90
C SER A 161 -4.99 4.77 -13.69
N LEU A 162 -5.32 3.67 -13.00
CA LEU A 162 -5.70 2.41 -13.63
C LEU A 162 -6.90 2.59 -14.56
N TYR A 163 -7.96 3.24 -14.07
CA TYR A 163 -9.15 3.54 -14.85
C TYR A 163 -8.81 4.33 -16.12
N GLN A 164 -8.06 5.43 -16.01
CA GLN A 164 -7.69 6.29 -17.13
C GLN A 164 -6.88 5.53 -18.18
N ILE A 165 -5.89 4.74 -17.77
CA ILE A 165 -5.04 4.00 -18.68
C ILE A 165 -5.82 2.91 -19.42
N MET A 166 -6.69 2.17 -18.71
CA MET A 166 -7.51 1.13 -19.35
C MET A 166 -8.53 1.71 -20.35
N GLU A 167 -9.00 2.93 -20.13
CA GLU A 167 -9.94 3.58 -21.05
C GLU A 167 -9.28 4.01 -22.37
N VAL A 168 -8.01 4.46 -22.31
CA VAL A 168 -7.26 4.95 -23.48
C VAL A 168 -6.51 3.87 -24.26
N VAL A 169 -6.67 2.58 -23.93
CA VAL A 169 -6.09 1.49 -24.71
C VAL A 169 -6.45 1.65 -26.20
N PRO A 170 -5.48 1.66 -27.14
CA PRO A 170 -5.70 1.88 -28.55
C PRO A 170 -6.77 0.96 -29.16
N LYS A 171 -7.59 1.52 -30.05
CA LYS A 171 -8.67 0.76 -30.71
C LYS A 171 -8.10 -0.40 -31.54
N ASP A 172 -6.97 -0.18 -32.22
CA ASP A 172 -6.32 -1.19 -33.05
C ASP A 172 -5.96 -2.45 -32.24
N LEU A 173 -5.45 -2.26 -31.02
CA LEU A 173 -5.17 -3.38 -30.10
C LEU A 173 -6.45 -4.09 -29.65
N LYS A 174 -7.55 -3.32 -29.45
CA LYS A 174 -8.87 -3.90 -29.13
C LYS A 174 -9.47 -4.69 -30.31
N GLU A 175 -9.22 -4.24 -31.54
CA GLU A 175 -9.65 -4.92 -32.77
C GLU A 175 -8.89 -6.23 -32.99
N VAL A 176 -7.57 -6.22 -32.80
CA VAL A 176 -6.74 -7.43 -32.85
C VAL A 176 -7.26 -8.50 -31.88
N THR A 177 -7.64 -8.10 -30.65
CA THR A 177 -8.20 -9.09 -29.68
C THR A 177 -9.56 -9.64 -30.12
N SER A 178 -10.35 -8.86 -30.86
CA SER A 178 -11.63 -9.32 -31.41
C SER A 178 -11.43 -10.31 -32.56
N GLN A 179 -10.43 -10.09 -33.44
CA GLN A 179 -10.05 -11.03 -34.49
C GLN A 179 -9.59 -12.38 -33.95
N PHE A 180 -8.88 -12.38 -32.81
CA PHE A 180 -8.50 -13.59 -32.11
C PHE A 180 -9.64 -14.23 -31.27
N ARG A 181 -10.84 -13.65 -31.31
CA ARG A 181 -12.03 -14.10 -30.57
C ARG A 181 -11.78 -14.27 -29.06
N TYR A 182 -10.99 -13.35 -28.47
CA TYR A 182 -10.77 -13.38 -27.03
C TYR A 182 -12.07 -13.11 -26.27
N SER A 183 -12.33 -13.90 -25.22
CA SER A 183 -13.39 -13.63 -24.26
C SER A 183 -13.12 -12.29 -23.53
N ALA A 184 -14.15 -11.72 -22.90
CA ALA A 184 -14.00 -10.48 -22.13
C ALA A 184 -12.95 -10.60 -21.02
N TRP A 185 -12.82 -11.77 -20.41
CA TRP A 185 -11.82 -12.08 -19.38
C TRP A 185 -10.41 -12.18 -19.95
N GLU A 186 -10.23 -12.87 -21.08
CA GLU A 186 -8.94 -12.96 -21.76
C GLU A 186 -8.47 -11.59 -22.26
N LYS A 187 -9.37 -10.78 -22.82
CA LYS A 187 -9.08 -9.41 -23.23
C LYS A 187 -8.61 -8.55 -22.07
N PHE A 188 -9.28 -8.67 -20.92
CA PHE A 188 -8.85 -7.97 -19.71
C PHE A 188 -7.43 -8.36 -19.30
N TRP A 189 -7.16 -9.66 -19.05
CA TRP A 189 -5.88 -10.10 -18.53
C TRP A 189 -4.72 -10.00 -19.52
N ARG A 190 -4.98 -10.20 -20.83
CA ARG A 190 -3.92 -10.25 -21.86
C ARG A 190 -3.64 -8.89 -22.52
N LEU A 191 -4.58 -7.98 -22.49
CA LEU A 191 -4.41 -6.65 -23.10
C LEU A 191 -4.55 -5.53 -22.07
N GLU A 192 -5.75 -5.33 -21.52
CA GLU A 192 -6.06 -4.11 -20.76
C GLU A 192 -5.22 -4.00 -19.48
N PHE A 193 -5.12 -5.08 -18.73
CA PHE A 193 -4.34 -5.13 -17.49
C PHE A 193 -2.83 -5.01 -17.76
N VAL A 194 -2.31 -5.79 -18.73
CA VAL A 194 -0.87 -5.72 -19.08
C VAL A 194 -0.49 -4.34 -19.58
N TYR A 195 -1.34 -3.72 -20.40
CA TYR A 195 -1.13 -2.36 -20.89
C TYR A 195 -1.11 -1.33 -19.75
N SER A 196 -1.87 -1.57 -18.68
CA SER A 196 -1.96 -0.63 -17.55
C SER A 196 -0.82 -0.76 -16.54
N ILE A 197 -0.10 -1.88 -16.50
CA ILE A 197 0.95 -2.13 -15.48
C ILE A 197 2.00 -1.01 -15.40
N PRO A 198 2.61 -0.52 -16.50
CA PRO A 198 3.65 0.50 -16.42
C PRO A 198 3.15 1.80 -15.76
N GLY A 199 1.95 2.26 -16.15
CA GLY A 199 1.38 3.49 -15.61
C GLY A 199 0.93 3.36 -14.15
N VAL A 200 0.36 2.21 -13.78
CA VAL A 200 -0.01 1.91 -12.38
C VAL A 200 1.23 1.88 -11.49
N LEU A 201 2.30 1.23 -11.92
CA LEU A 201 3.56 1.19 -11.15
C LEU A 201 4.18 2.57 -11.01
N TRP A 202 4.14 3.38 -12.07
CA TRP A 202 4.63 4.75 -12.00
C TRP A 202 3.82 5.61 -11.01
N ASN A 203 2.49 5.46 -11.03
CA ASN A 203 1.62 6.14 -10.08
C ASN A 203 1.85 5.65 -8.64
N LEU A 204 2.10 4.36 -8.45
CA LEU A 204 2.45 3.79 -7.15
C LEU A 204 3.72 4.42 -6.57
N VAL A 205 4.76 4.63 -7.41
CA VAL A 205 5.99 5.33 -7.01
C VAL A 205 5.71 6.77 -6.60
N ILE A 206 4.88 7.50 -7.35
CA ILE A 206 4.56 8.89 -7.05
C ILE A 206 3.75 9.01 -5.75
N SER A 207 2.76 8.15 -5.55
CA SER A 207 1.87 8.19 -4.37
C SER A 207 2.54 7.69 -3.08
N GLN A 208 3.75 7.12 -3.18
CA GLN A 208 4.49 6.61 -2.02
C GLN A 208 4.76 7.70 -0.96
N SER A 209 5.03 8.93 -1.39
CA SER A 209 5.28 10.04 -0.45
C SER A 209 4.08 10.34 0.45
N ALA A 210 2.88 10.32 -0.12
CA ALA A 210 1.63 10.49 0.64
C ALA A 210 1.41 9.33 1.63
N ALA A 211 1.74 8.10 1.23
CA ALA A 211 1.62 6.94 2.10
C ALA A 211 2.62 6.97 3.28
N TRP A 212 3.87 7.39 3.06
CA TRP A 212 4.83 7.60 4.14
C TRP A 212 4.38 8.67 5.12
N PHE A 213 3.84 9.77 4.61
CA PHE A 213 3.26 10.81 5.47
C PHE A 213 2.09 10.25 6.28
N ALA A 214 1.18 9.53 5.63
CA ALA A 214 -0.01 8.96 6.26
C ALA A 214 0.33 8.00 7.40
N ILE A 215 1.31 7.08 7.20
CA ILE A 215 1.67 6.10 8.22
C ILE A 215 2.34 6.76 9.42
N VAL A 216 3.30 7.67 9.19
CA VAL A 216 3.97 8.39 10.28
C VAL A 216 2.97 9.22 11.08
N ALA A 217 2.06 9.94 10.40
CA ALA A 217 1.02 10.71 11.07
C ALA A 217 0.06 9.83 11.88
N SER A 218 -0.34 8.67 11.36
CA SER A 218 -1.22 7.73 12.09
C SER A 218 -0.56 7.16 13.34
N GLU A 219 0.72 6.83 13.26
CA GLU A 219 1.49 6.34 14.41
C GLU A 219 1.67 7.45 15.48
N GLN A 220 1.84 8.71 15.09
CA GLN A 220 1.89 9.84 16.02
C GLN A 220 0.57 10.08 16.73
N VAL A 221 -0.55 10.02 16.00
CA VAL A 221 -1.88 10.22 16.56
C VAL A 221 -2.20 9.19 17.66
N THR A 222 -1.71 7.96 17.56
CA THR A 222 -1.92 6.95 18.61
C THR A 222 -1.28 7.31 19.95
N VAL A 223 -0.21 8.12 19.94
CA VAL A 223 0.46 8.62 21.16
C VAL A 223 -0.29 9.80 21.75
N ALA A 224 -0.89 10.65 20.92
CA ALA A 224 -1.49 11.92 21.32
C ALA A 224 -2.87 11.82 21.97
N ILE A 225 -3.48 10.62 22.06
CA ILE A 225 -4.82 10.43 22.63
C ILE A 225 -4.74 10.39 24.16
N PRO A 226 -5.26 11.40 24.88
CA PRO A 226 -5.29 11.39 26.34
C PRO A 226 -6.43 10.48 26.83
N LYS A 227 -6.12 9.67 27.79
CA LYS A 227 -7.02 8.85 28.65
C LYS A 227 -7.18 7.39 28.25
N SER A 228 -6.91 6.60 29.27
CA SER A 228 -6.92 5.16 29.38
C SER A 228 -5.76 4.48 28.65
N GLU A 229 -4.88 3.86 29.41
CA GLU A 229 -3.79 2.97 29.00
C GLU A 229 -3.29 3.28 27.59
N THR A 230 -2.34 4.20 27.49
CA THR A 230 -1.82 4.75 26.23
C THR A 230 -1.33 3.63 25.32
N LEU A 231 -2.17 3.24 24.42
CA LEU A 231 -1.91 2.25 23.39
C LEU A 231 -0.96 2.84 22.36
N ILE A 232 0.35 2.78 22.63
CA ILE A 232 1.34 3.23 21.67
C ILE A 232 1.55 2.14 20.64
N LEU A 233 1.26 2.48 19.42
CA LEU A 233 1.59 1.65 18.28
C LEU A 233 3.11 1.70 18.02
N PRO A 234 3.87 0.59 18.19
CA PRO A 234 5.32 0.59 17.95
C PRO A 234 5.63 0.94 16.50
N GLY A 235 6.23 2.11 16.25
CA GLY A 235 6.55 2.60 14.92
C GLY A 235 7.45 3.84 14.95
N ILE A 236 7.98 4.25 13.79
CA ILE A 236 8.84 5.44 13.67
C ILE A 236 8.06 6.70 14.07
N GLY A 237 6.79 6.81 13.70
CA GLY A 237 5.97 7.97 14.04
C GLY A 237 5.78 8.13 15.54
N SER A 238 5.46 7.07 16.26
CA SER A 238 5.34 7.10 17.72
C SER A 238 6.69 7.36 18.40
N TYR A 239 7.79 6.80 17.87
CA TYR A 239 9.15 7.13 18.36
C TYR A 239 9.45 8.62 18.20
N ILE A 240 9.16 9.22 17.06
CA ILE A 240 9.33 10.66 16.81
C ILE A 240 8.48 11.47 17.80
N GLN A 241 7.22 11.11 18.01
CA GLN A 241 6.33 11.83 18.91
C GLN A 241 6.86 11.82 20.35
N VAL A 242 7.27 10.67 20.86
CA VAL A 242 7.84 10.53 22.20
C VAL A 242 9.16 11.30 22.34
N ALA A 243 10.00 11.33 21.30
CA ALA A 243 11.24 12.10 21.30
C ALA A 243 10.98 13.62 21.30
N LEU A 244 9.96 14.08 20.56
CA LEU A 244 9.53 15.48 20.53
C LEU A 244 8.97 15.92 21.89
N ASP A 245 8.12 15.13 22.52
CA ASP A 245 7.54 15.42 23.84
C ASP A 245 8.61 15.59 24.92
N ARG A 246 9.80 15.02 24.70
CA ARG A 246 10.97 15.13 25.57
C ARG A 246 12.00 16.15 25.15
N ALA A 247 11.79 16.81 24.03
CA ALA A 247 12.79 17.67 23.41
C ALA A 247 14.14 16.97 23.15
N ASP A 248 14.12 15.63 22.91
CA ASP A 248 15.31 14.87 22.52
C ASP A 248 15.53 14.95 21.00
N PHE A 249 16.16 16.04 20.58
CA PHE A 249 16.45 16.30 19.16
C PHE A 249 17.42 15.29 18.55
N LYS A 250 18.26 14.60 19.36
CA LYS A 250 19.14 13.55 18.86
C LYS A 250 18.34 12.31 18.45
N ALA A 251 17.42 11.88 19.31
CA ALA A 251 16.52 10.77 19.00
C ALA A 251 15.64 11.08 17.77
N CYS A 252 15.11 12.30 17.66
CA CYS A 252 14.40 12.74 16.47
C CYS A 252 15.26 12.64 15.21
N GLY A 253 16.53 13.07 15.27
CA GLY A 253 17.46 12.97 14.15
C GLY A 253 17.70 11.53 13.71
N PHE A 254 17.90 10.60 14.64
CA PHE A 254 18.04 9.18 14.33
C PHE A 254 16.76 8.58 13.70
N ALA A 255 15.59 8.98 14.17
CA ALA A 255 14.32 8.53 13.59
C ALA A 255 14.14 9.01 12.14
N VAL A 256 14.50 10.25 11.83
CA VAL A 256 14.46 10.78 10.46
C VAL A 256 15.44 10.04 9.56
N ILE A 257 16.66 9.74 10.03
CA ILE A 257 17.61 8.92 9.27
C ILE A 257 17.05 7.52 9.02
N ALA A 258 16.45 6.88 10.03
CA ALA A 258 15.81 5.56 9.88
C ALA A 258 14.67 5.60 8.86
N LEU A 259 13.86 6.66 8.85
CA LEU A 259 12.80 6.86 7.87
C LEU A 259 13.36 6.97 6.45
N ILE A 260 14.40 7.76 6.25
CA ILE A 260 15.08 7.91 4.95
C ILE A 260 15.64 6.56 4.49
N ILE A 261 16.26 5.80 5.38
CA ILE A 261 16.77 4.45 5.08
C ILE A 261 15.63 3.54 4.62
N ASN A 262 14.48 3.54 5.30
CA ASN A 262 13.31 2.75 4.89
C ASN A 262 12.79 3.12 3.51
N VAL A 263 12.67 4.43 3.23
CA VAL A 263 12.26 4.92 1.90
C VAL A 263 13.22 4.43 0.82
N VAL A 264 14.53 4.54 1.07
CA VAL A 264 15.58 4.09 0.16
C VAL A 264 15.51 2.56 -0.06
N ILE A 265 15.39 1.78 1.01
CA ILE A 265 15.29 0.32 0.95
C ILE A 265 14.06 -0.08 0.11
N LEU A 266 12.89 0.47 0.40
CA LEU A 266 11.67 0.16 -0.34
C LEU A 266 11.79 0.54 -1.81
N ASN A 267 12.39 1.70 -2.10
CA ASN A 267 12.59 2.14 -3.48
C ASN A 267 13.54 1.20 -4.25
N PHE A 268 14.68 0.84 -3.67
CA PHE A 268 15.66 -0.02 -4.35
C PHE A 268 15.23 -1.48 -4.43
N LEU A 269 14.61 -2.03 -3.38
CA LEU A 269 14.25 -3.46 -3.35
C LEU A 269 12.90 -3.76 -4.04
N VAL A 270 11.96 -2.83 -4.06
CA VAL A 270 10.62 -3.07 -4.59
C VAL A 270 10.38 -2.26 -5.86
N PHE A 271 10.47 -0.94 -5.80
CA PHE A 271 10.03 -0.11 -6.93
C PHE A 271 10.97 -0.15 -8.13
N GLN A 272 12.28 -0.04 -7.93
CA GLN A 272 13.21 -0.06 -9.06
C GLN A 272 13.18 -1.37 -9.86
N PRO A 273 13.18 -2.57 -9.24
CA PRO A 273 13.03 -3.82 -9.98
C PRO A 273 11.71 -3.91 -10.74
N LEU A 274 10.59 -3.48 -10.11
CA LEU A 274 9.29 -3.48 -10.75
C LEU A 274 9.23 -2.53 -11.95
N VAL A 275 9.75 -1.32 -11.81
CA VAL A 275 9.81 -0.35 -12.90
C VAL A 275 10.72 -0.86 -14.03
N LYS A 276 11.90 -1.42 -13.72
CA LYS A 276 12.79 -2.02 -14.73
C LYS A 276 12.11 -3.18 -15.47
N ALA A 277 11.35 -4.01 -14.78
CA ALA A 277 10.61 -5.10 -15.42
C ALA A 277 9.56 -4.58 -16.42
N THR A 278 9.01 -3.39 -16.21
CA THR A 278 8.03 -2.80 -17.14
C THR A 278 8.67 -2.16 -18.37
N TYR A 279 9.93 -1.70 -18.31
CA TYR A 279 10.64 -1.24 -19.50
C TYR A 279 10.78 -2.33 -20.56
N TYR A 280 10.83 -3.59 -20.16
CA TYR A 280 10.86 -4.71 -21.09
C TYR A 280 9.56 -4.89 -21.91
N TYR A 281 8.45 -4.29 -21.44
CA TYR A 281 7.16 -4.29 -22.15
C TYR A 281 6.89 -3.00 -22.92
N ARG A 282 7.75 -2.01 -22.78
CA ARG A 282 7.71 -0.81 -23.58
C ARG A 282 8.32 -1.16 -24.94
N TYR A 283 7.49 -1.25 -25.97
CA TYR A 283 7.98 -1.39 -27.33
C TYR A 283 8.88 -0.18 -27.60
N ASP A 284 10.16 -0.47 -27.96
CA ASP A 284 11.01 0.53 -28.56
C ASP A 284 10.31 0.98 -29.83
N GLU A 285 9.88 2.24 -29.84
CA GLU A 285 9.47 2.93 -31.05
C GLU A 285 10.69 3.23 -31.91
#